data_7c3a3a23629d1f2151755849109f44a9
#
_entry.id   7c3a3a23629d1f2151755849109f44a9
#
_cell.length_a   1.000
_cell.length_b   1.000
_cell.length_c   1.000
_cell.angle_alpha   90.00
_cell.angle_beta   90.00
_cell.angle_gamma   90.00
#
_symmetry.space_group_name_H-M   'P 1'
#
loop_
_entity.id
_entity.type
_entity.pdbx_description
1 polymer ?
#
loop_
_entity_poly.entity_id
_entity_poly.type
_entity_poly.pdbx_seq_one_letter_code
_entity_poly.pdbx_strand_id
1 'polypeptide(L)'
;MTESDPSIQVNPDDACDNFPYVMFEDMFGARVETIALQSLEIGSNVAGSVVDAWAHVLNGDPKFSIPGMPRRLFCVHTAVVDWMLSLETDPDGGRVSAFECGLKSSLAGRHHLLDLRAFDMVFVTMLEGDHYYLVVFDLEAECMHLVDHLGDRGSGALLRDDDSYIMKSTPFKVKDIFVDYLKLVNHPKATAMQASLIMREDLPWSTTRRIVAPFVESGIFAMRHMEQFVGSRRSFFCGFSVHGARKKVQCNYLRKRYAAEIMLSPVNKYGDVIRRRLQFV
;
A
#
# COMPACT_ATOMS: atom_id res chain seq x y z
N MET A 1 37.92 -39.85 28.90
CA MET A 1 36.86 -38.97 29.40
C MET A 1 36.34 -38.22 28.20
N THR A 2 35.28 -38.74 27.60
CA THR A 2 34.60 -38.19 26.42
C THR A 2 33.30 -37.59 26.93
N GLU A 3 33.21 -36.25 26.90
CA GLU A 3 31.99 -35.53 27.20
C GLU A 3 30.96 -35.79 26.09
N SER A 4 29.83 -36.32 26.50
CA SER A 4 28.67 -36.55 25.66
C SER A 4 27.91 -35.23 25.49
N ASP A 5 27.69 -34.86 24.22
CA ASP A 5 26.87 -33.76 23.74
C ASP A 5 25.40 -33.97 24.16
N PRO A 6 24.74 -33.00 24.82
CA PRO A 6 23.33 -33.12 25.16
C PRO A 6 22.47 -32.87 23.92
N SER A 7 22.04 -33.98 23.30
CA SER A 7 21.00 -33.98 22.27
C SER A 7 19.73 -33.31 22.81
N ILE A 8 19.39 -32.18 22.26
CA ILE A 8 18.11 -31.47 22.49
C ILE A 8 16.99 -32.38 21.96
N GLN A 9 16.34 -33.10 22.88
CA GLN A 9 15.10 -33.82 22.61
C GLN A 9 13.99 -32.76 22.48
N VAL A 10 13.59 -32.49 21.26
CA VAL A 10 12.38 -31.67 20.98
C VAL A 10 11.19 -32.60 21.20
N ASN A 11 10.36 -32.28 22.17
CA ASN A 11 9.16 -33.00 22.51
C ASN A 11 8.15 -32.87 21.32
N PRO A 12 7.59 -33.99 20.79
CA PRO A 12 6.67 -33.95 19.64
C PRO A 12 5.37 -33.15 19.92
N ASP A 13 5.00 -32.99 21.19
CA ASP A 13 3.80 -32.26 21.61
C ASP A 13 4.00 -30.73 21.61
N ASP A 14 5.25 -30.21 21.54
CA ASP A 14 5.53 -28.79 21.39
C ASP A 14 5.36 -28.27 19.96
N ALA A 15 5.06 -29.14 19.02
CA ALA A 15 4.99 -28.81 17.59
C ALA A 15 3.66 -28.16 17.16
N CYS A 16 2.61 -28.21 17.98
CA CYS A 16 1.28 -27.72 17.61
C CYS A 16 0.99 -26.27 17.97
N ASP A 17 1.72 -25.63 18.90
CA ASP A 17 1.35 -24.31 19.44
C ASP A 17 2.28 -23.16 19.04
N ASN A 18 3.31 -23.36 18.23
CA ASN A 18 4.30 -22.35 17.88
C ASN A 18 4.25 -21.92 16.41
N PHE A 19 3.10 -21.48 15.91
CA PHE A 19 3.14 -20.50 14.82
C PHE A 19 3.79 -19.21 15.35
N PRO A 20 4.78 -18.63 14.64
CA PRO A 20 5.43 -17.43 15.12
C PRO A 20 4.35 -16.34 15.31
N TYR A 21 4.37 -15.65 16.44
CA TYR A 21 3.52 -14.50 16.72
C TYR A 21 3.65 -13.42 15.61
N VAL A 22 4.82 -13.35 14.98
CA VAL A 22 5.12 -12.48 13.83
C VAL A 22 5.17 -13.32 12.55
N MET A 23 4.28 -13.03 11.59
CA MET A 23 4.15 -13.74 10.32
C MET A 23 4.94 -13.09 9.18
N PHE A 24 5.23 -11.82 9.31
CA PHE A 24 6.07 -11.06 8.39
C PHE A 24 6.96 -10.11 9.19
N GLU A 25 8.22 -10.09 8.83
CA GLU A 25 9.17 -9.07 9.27
C GLU A 25 10.19 -8.86 8.15
N ASP A 26 10.36 -7.62 7.73
CA ASP A 26 11.42 -7.26 6.80
C ASP A 26 12.76 -7.08 7.52
N MET A 27 13.83 -6.83 6.77
CA MET A 27 15.17 -6.64 7.33
C MET A 27 15.30 -5.41 8.23
N PHE A 28 14.30 -4.53 8.26
CA PHE A 28 14.35 -3.22 8.88
C PHE A 28 13.29 -3.02 9.98
N GLY A 29 12.56 -4.09 10.28
CA GLY A 29 11.66 -4.14 11.43
C GLY A 29 10.20 -3.83 11.14
N ALA A 30 9.78 -3.65 9.88
CA ALA A 30 8.36 -3.63 9.56
C ALA A 30 7.76 -5.00 9.83
N ARG A 31 6.69 -5.06 10.64
CA ARG A 31 6.14 -6.32 11.18
C ARG A 31 4.66 -6.47 10.91
N VAL A 32 4.25 -7.72 10.66
CA VAL A 32 2.84 -8.13 10.71
C VAL A 32 2.72 -9.31 11.66
N GLU A 33 1.94 -9.11 12.70
CA GLU A 33 1.60 -10.15 13.66
C GLU A 33 0.51 -11.06 13.11
N THR A 34 0.40 -12.27 13.66
CA THR A 34 -0.62 -13.25 13.27
C THR A 34 -2.02 -12.65 13.29
N ILE A 35 -2.36 -11.91 14.36
CA ILE A 35 -3.67 -11.29 14.52
C ILE A 35 -3.96 -10.23 13.44
N ALA A 36 -2.95 -9.47 13.03
CA ALA A 36 -3.09 -8.49 11.95
C ALA A 36 -3.26 -9.21 10.60
N LEU A 37 -2.51 -10.30 10.35
CA LEU A 37 -2.65 -11.09 9.13
C LEU A 37 -4.04 -11.74 9.01
N GLN A 38 -4.68 -12.11 10.13
CA GLN A 38 -6.05 -12.61 10.17
C GLN A 38 -7.07 -11.58 9.65
N SER A 39 -6.72 -10.30 9.58
CA SER A 39 -7.56 -9.29 8.90
C SER A 39 -7.77 -9.57 7.41
N LEU A 40 -7.00 -10.48 6.82
CA LEU A 40 -7.24 -11.02 5.48
C LEU A 40 -8.30 -12.13 5.45
N GLU A 41 -8.91 -12.50 6.57
CA GLU A 41 -10.07 -13.38 6.58
C GLU A 41 -11.27 -12.72 5.89
N ILE A 42 -12.15 -13.58 5.37
CA ILE A 42 -13.33 -13.13 4.61
C ILE A 42 -14.26 -12.32 5.53
N GLY A 43 -14.59 -11.11 5.09
CA GLY A 43 -15.51 -10.22 5.81
C GLY A 43 -14.83 -9.32 6.85
N SER A 44 -13.51 -9.35 6.97
CA SER A 44 -12.76 -8.48 7.87
C SER A 44 -12.17 -7.26 7.15
N ASN A 45 -12.04 -6.14 7.85
CA ASN A 45 -11.28 -4.98 7.39
C ASN A 45 -9.80 -5.30 7.39
N VAL A 46 -9.09 -4.99 6.32
CA VAL A 46 -7.65 -5.24 6.21
C VAL A 46 -6.90 -4.30 7.15
N ALA A 47 -6.03 -4.85 8.00
CA ALA A 47 -5.22 -4.05 8.90
C ALA A 47 -4.16 -3.22 8.13
N GLY A 48 -3.86 -2.00 8.63
CA GLY A 48 -2.87 -1.10 8.02
C GLY A 48 -1.50 -1.74 7.86
N SER A 49 -1.04 -2.47 8.88
CA SER A 49 0.25 -3.19 8.82
C SER A 49 0.31 -4.25 7.71
N VAL A 50 -0.83 -4.83 7.32
CA VAL A 50 -0.90 -5.78 6.19
C VAL A 50 -0.77 -5.04 4.86
N VAL A 51 -1.41 -3.88 4.72
CA VAL A 51 -1.27 -3.03 3.53
C VAL A 51 0.16 -2.52 3.41
N ASP A 52 0.79 -2.15 4.53
CA ASP A 52 2.20 -1.73 4.56
C ASP A 52 3.15 -2.87 4.20
N ALA A 53 2.93 -4.07 4.74
CA ALA A 53 3.71 -5.24 4.33
C ALA A 53 3.60 -5.51 2.82
N TRP A 54 2.42 -5.29 2.24
CA TRP A 54 2.25 -5.38 0.80
C TRP A 54 3.05 -4.31 0.05
N ALA A 55 3.08 -3.07 0.54
CA ALA A 55 3.94 -2.02 -0.01
C ALA A 55 5.43 -2.43 0.04
N HIS A 56 5.90 -2.99 1.17
CA HIS A 56 7.27 -3.51 1.30
C HIS A 56 7.57 -4.66 0.34
N VAL A 57 6.62 -5.57 0.15
CA VAL A 57 6.74 -6.67 -0.84
C VAL A 57 6.86 -6.09 -2.25
N LEU A 58 6.00 -5.15 -2.64
CA LEU A 58 6.05 -4.51 -3.96
C LEU A 58 7.34 -3.73 -4.21
N ASN A 59 7.88 -3.07 -3.18
CA ASN A 59 9.14 -2.32 -3.26
C ASN A 59 10.37 -3.22 -3.30
N GLY A 60 10.32 -4.40 -2.70
CA GLY A 60 11.50 -5.22 -2.41
C GLY A 60 11.59 -6.54 -3.18
N ASP A 61 10.47 -7.10 -3.64
CA ASP A 61 10.46 -8.36 -4.39
C ASP A 61 10.72 -8.11 -5.89
N PRO A 62 11.83 -8.64 -6.44
CA PRO A 62 12.20 -8.40 -7.85
C PRO A 62 11.12 -8.79 -8.87
N LYS A 63 10.21 -9.71 -8.53
CA LYS A 63 9.11 -10.13 -9.44
C LYS A 63 8.16 -9.00 -9.80
N PHE A 64 8.09 -7.92 -8.97
CA PHE A 64 7.28 -6.74 -9.23
C PHE A 64 8.04 -5.62 -9.95
N SER A 65 9.35 -5.77 -10.14
CA SER A 65 10.20 -4.86 -10.91
C SER A 65 10.34 -5.37 -12.36
N ILE A 66 9.30 -5.13 -13.17
CA ILE A 66 9.22 -5.66 -14.52
C ILE A 66 9.93 -4.69 -15.50
N PRO A 67 10.90 -5.14 -16.31
CA PRO A 67 11.54 -4.30 -17.32
C PRO A 67 10.52 -3.66 -18.29
N GLY A 68 10.67 -2.37 -18.56
CA GLY A 68 9.76 -1.62 -19.42
C GLY A 68 8.46 -1.17 -18.76
N MET A 69 8.30 -1.45 -17.47
CA MET A 69 7.23 -0.86 -16.63
C MET A 69 7.77 0.36 -15.87
N PRO A 70 6.90 1.31 -15.50
CA PRO A 70 7.30 2.43 -14.66
C PRO A 70 7.96 1.98 -13.36
N ARG A 71 9.01 2.67 -12.93
CA ARG A 71 9.62 2.46 -11.61
C ARG A 71 8.72 3.07 -10.56
N ARG A 72 8.18 2.25 -9.68
CA ARG A 72 7.14 2.61 -8.73
C ARG A 72 7.67 2.58 -7.32
N LEU A 73 7.35 3.60 -6.52
CA LEU A 73 7.54 3.61 -5.07
C LEU A 73 6.17 3.50 -4.41
N PHE A 74 6.00 2.52 -3.54
CA PHE A 74 4.77 2.30 -2.76
C PHE A 74 4.99 2.75 -1.34
N CYS A 75 4.32 3.82 -0.92
CA CYS A 75 4.42 4.35 0.44
C CYS A 75 3.56 3.52 1.40
N VAL A 76 4.05 3.34 2.61
CA VAL A 76 3.26 2.82 3.73
C VAL A 76 2.09 3.76 4.04
N HIS A 77 0.98 3.22 4.56
CA HIS A 77 -0.21 4.05 4.83
C HIS A 77 0.07 5.14 5.89
N THR A 78 1.04 4.93 6.75
CA THR A 78 1.48 5.90 7.77
C THR A 78 2.39 7.01 7.22
N ALA A 79 2.71 7.00 5.92
CA ALA A 79 3.48 8.08 5.30
C ALA A 79 2.74 9.43 5.32
N VAL A 80 1.41 9.38 5.33
CA VAL A 80 0.55 10.56 5.54
C VAL A 80 -0.44 10.22 6.65
N VAL A 81 -0.45 11.01 7.72
CA VAL A 81 -1.29 10.81 8.90
C VAL A 81 -2.17 12.03 9.17
N ASP A 82 -3.25 11.84 9.94
CA ASP A 82 -4.31 12.83 10.15
C ASP A 82 -3.82 14.21 10.57
N TRP A 83 -2.83 14.28 11.48
CA TRP A 83 -2.33 15.58 11.93
C TRP A 83 -1.68 16.39 10.79
N MET A 84 -1.02 15.72 9.83
CA MET A 84 -0.43 16.37 8.65
C MET A 84 -1.51 16.98 7.76
N LEU A 85 -2.68 16.36 7.73
CA LEU A 85 -3.84 16.81 6.95
C LEU A 85 -4.67 17.88 7.69
N SER A 86 -4.54 17.98 9.02
CA SER A 86 -5.29 18.97 9.82
C SER A 86 -4.66 20.37 9.79
N LEU A 87 -3.37 20.48 9.49
CA LEU A 87 -2.67 21.76 9.45
C LEU A 87 -3.03 22.55 8.19
N GLU A 88 -3.41 23.81 8.38
CA GLU A 88 -3.60 24.76 7.27
C GLU A 88 -2.26 25.31 6.77
N THR A 89 -1.31 25.49 7.67
CA THR A 89 0.05 25.99 7.39
C THR A 89 1.07 25.12 8.09
N ASP A 90 2.28 25.03 7.55
CA ASP A 90 3.41 24.29 8.12
C ASP A 90 4.64 25.20 8.24
N PRO A 91 4.60 26.20 9.16
CA PRO A 91 5.65 27.21 9.26
C PRO A 91 7.02 26.61 9.64
N ASP A 92 7.03 25.51 10.35
CA ASP A 92 8.24 24.86 10.87
C ASP A 92 8.73 23.69 9.98
N GLY A 93 8.04 23.40 8.88
CA GLY A 93 8.37 22.28 7.98
C GLY A 93 8.18 20.89 8.60
N GLY A 94 7.48 20.80 9.73
CA GLY A 94 7.28 19.53 10.46
C GLY A 94 6.51 18.49 9.65
N ARG A 95 5.52 18.94 8.89
CA ARG A 95 4.71 18.10 8.01
C ARG A 95 5.53 17.47 6.89
N VAL A 96 6.38 18.26 6.22
CA VAL A 96 7.24 17.79 5.14
C VAL A 96 8.31 16.85 5.68
N SER A 97 8.90 17.14 6.84
CA SER A 97 9.87 16.27 7.52
C SER A 97 9.24 14.93 7.92
N ALA A 98 8.00 14.93 8.43
CA ALA A 98 7.28 13.71 8.76
C ALA A 98 6.97 12.88 7.49
N PHE A 99 6.58 13.53 6.40
CA PHE A 99 6.38 12.87 5.12
C PHE A 99 7.68 12.21 4.60
N GLU A 100 8.81 12.90 4.70
CA GLU A 100 10.12 12.34 4.37
C GLU A 100 10.43 11.08 5.19
N CYS A 101 10.14 11.11 6.50
CA CYS A 101 10.29 9.92 7.35
C CYS A 101 9.39 8.76 6.86
N GLY A 102 8.16 9.05 6.47
CA GLY A 102 7.24 8.07 5.89
C GLY A 102 7.76 7.46 4.58
N LEU A 103 8.32 8.29 3.68
CA LEU A 103 8.98 7.80 2.46
C LEU A 103 10.18 6.90 2.78
N LYS A 104 11.02 7.29 3.75
CA LYS A 104 12.16 6.49 4.21
C LYS A 104 11.71 5.14 4.78
N SER A 105 10.65 5.13 5.57
CA SER A 105 10.06 3.90 6.12
C SER A 105 9.58 2.97 5.01
N SER A 106 8.99 3.52 3.95
CA SER A 106 8.52 2.75 2.79
C SER A 106 9.63 2.02 2.02
N LEU A 107 10.85 2.51 2.10
CA LEU A 107 12.04 1.88 1.51
C LEU A 107 12.65 0.78 2.39
N ALA A 108 12.01 0.47 3.51
CA ALA A 108 12.45 -0.59 4.42
C ALA A 108 13.95 -0.51 4.74
N GLY A 109 14.38 0.66 5.28
CA GLY A 109 15.76 0.92 5.71
C GLY A 109 16.77 1.19 4.60
N ARG A 110 16.40 1.05 3.33
CA ARG A 110 17.23 1.45 2.19
C ARG A 110 17.15 2.97 1.96
N HIS A 111 17.26 3.77 3.03
CA HIS A 111 17.08 5.22 3.01
C HIS A 111 18.03 5.94 2.05
N HIS A 112 19.22 5.36 1.83
CA HIS A 112 20.19 5.87 0.86
C HIS A 112 19.71 5.80 -0.60
N LEU A 113 18.64 5.02 -0.85
CA LEU A 113 18.00 4.93 -2.16
C LEU A 113 16.85 5.94 -2.35
N LEU A 114 16.57 6.77 -1.34
CA LEU A 114 15.52 7.77 -1.43
C LEU A 114 15.99 8.95 -2.31
N ASP A 115 15.91 8.74 -3.61
CA ASP A 115 15.92 9.79 -4.61
C ASP A 115 14.69 9.62 -5.50
N LEU A 116 13.71 10.52 -5.35
CA LEU A 116 12.47 10.42 -6.14
C LEU A 116 12.71 10.56 -7.65
N ARG A 117 13.89 11.06 -8.10
CA ARG A 117 14.29 11.05 -9.51
C ARG A 117 14.49 9.63 -10.06
N ALA A 118 14.69 8.65 -9.16
CA ALA A 118 14.80 7.25 -9.54
C ALA A 118 13.45 6.59 -9.80
N PHE A 119 12.32 7.26 -9.52
CA PHE A 119 10.99 6.72 -9.65
C PHE A 119 10.18 7.50 -10.69
N ASP A 120 9.36 6.78 -11.43
CA ASP A 120 8.45 7.35 -12.41
C ASP A 120 7.07 7.62 -11.77
N MET A 121 6.73 6.85 -10.72
CA MET A 121 5.47 6.97 -10.00
C MET A 121 5.65 6.76 -8.48
N VAL A 122 4.93 7.55 -7.69
CA VAL A 122 4.88 7.42 -6.22
C VAL A 122 3.44 7.19 -5.79
N PHE A 123 3.20 6.08 -5.09
CA PHE A 123 1.89 5.66 -4.59
C PHE A 123 1.79 5.99 -3.11
N VAL A 124 0.88 6.85 -2.73
CA VAL A 124 0.55 7.14 -1.35
C VAL A 124 -0.75 6.43 -1.00
N THR A 125 -0.67 5.46 -0.09
CA THR A 125 -1.84 4.75 0.40
C THR A 125 -2.51 5.58 1.48
N MET A 126 -3.77 5.91 1.27
CA MET A 126 -4.58 6.65 2.22
C MET A 126 -5.53 5.73 2.96
N LEU A 127 -5.67 5.96 4.26
CA LEU A 127 -6.70 5.35 5.10
C LEU A 127 -7.48 6.46 5.80
N GLU A 128 -8.73 6.64 5.43
CA GLU A 128 -9.65 7.57 6.08
C GLU A 128 -10.84 6.82 6.68
N GLY A 129 -10.94 6.83 8.02
CA GLY A 129 -11.84 5.92 8.72
C GLY A 129 -11.47 4.47 8.42
N ASP A 130 -12.40 3.72 7.81
CA ASP A 130 -12.20 2.31 7.41
C ASP A 130 -11.99 2.16 5.90
N HIS A 131 -11.74 3.25 5.17
CA HIS A 131 -11.67 3.26 3.72
C HIS A 131 -10.26 3.49 3.21
N TYR A 132 -9.75 2.52 2.41
CA TYR A 132 -8.49 2.64 1.70
C TYR A 132 -8.69 3.11 0.27
N TYR A 133 -7.84 4.06 -0.16
CA TYR A 133 -7.70 4.50 -1.54
C TYR A 133 -6.26 4.93 -1.84
N LEU A 134 -5.95 5.20 -3.10
CA LEU A 134 -4.59 5.60 -3.51
C LEU A 134 -4.59 7.01 -4.09
N VAL A 135 -3.59 7.76 -3.70
CA VAL A 135 -3.12 8.96 -4.37
C VAL A 135 -1.83 8.61 -5.09
N VAL A 136 -1.79 8.76 -6.39
CA VAL A 136 -0.63 8.36 -7.21
C VAL A 136 -0.07 9.58 -7.92
N PHE A 137 1.19 9.88 -7.65
CA PHE A 137 1.94 10.92 -8.34
C PHE A 137 2.70 10.29 -9.52
N ASP A 138 2.25 10.56 -10.73
CA ASP A 138 2.92 10.18 -11.97
C ASP A 138 3.91 11.28 -12.34
N LEU A 139 5.18 11.07 -11.97
CA LEU A 139 6.26 12.02 -12.21
C LEU A 139 6.68 12.06 -13.68
N GLU A 140 6.45 10.97 -14.43
CA GLU A 140 6.71 10.93 -15.86
C GLU A 140 5.66 11.73 -16.63
N ALA A 141 4.37 11.49 -16.32
CA ALA A 141 3.26 12.18 -16.98
C ALA A 141 2.95 13.56 -16.40
N GLU A 142 3.60 13.94 -15.28
CA GLU A 142 3.38 15.22 -14.58
C GLU A 142 1.93 15.42 -14.14
N CYS A 143 1.28 14.38 -13.65
CA CYS A 143 -0.09 14.43 -13.19
C CYS A 143 -0.28 13.60 -11.90
N MET A 144 -1.40 13.84 -11.22
CA MET A 144 -1.80 13.12 -10.03
C MET A 144 -3.08 12.34 -10.30
N HIS A 145 -3.10 11.08 -9.89
CA HIS A 145 -4.26 10.21 -10.02
C HIS A 145 -4.87 9.89 -8.66
N LEU A 146 -6.17 9.90 -8.60
CA LEU A 146 -6.96 9.41 -7.49
C LEU A 146 -7.60 8.07 -7.91
N VAL A 147 -7.15 6.98 -7.31
CA VAL A 147 -7.59 5.61 -7.62
C VAL A 147 -8.39 5.10 -6.45
N ASP A 148 -9.72 5.23 -6.54
CA ASP A 148 -10.65 4.89 -5.48
C ASP A 148 -11.77 3.98 -6.03
N HIS A 149 -12.00 2.84 -5.36
CA HIS A 149 -13.10 1.94 -5.75
C HIS A 149 -14.48 2.46 -5.32
N LEU A 150 -14.54 3.44 -4.43
CA LEU A 150 -15.78 4.17 -4.15
C LEU A 150 -15.94 5.27 -5.21
N GLY A 151 -16.49 4.89 -6.34
CA GLY A 151 -16.82 5.83 -7.41
C GLY A 151 -18.27 6.30 -7.26
N ASP A 152 -18.49 7.58 -6.96
CA ASP A 152 -19.63 8.26 -7.54
C ASP A 152 -19.20 8.60 -8.97
N ARG A 153 -19.70 7.90 -9.92
CA ARG A 153 -19.64 8.02 -11.39
C ARG A 153 -19.03 9.31 -11.99
N GLY A 154 -17.87 9.72 -11.50
CA GLY A 154 -17.15 10.88 -11.98
C GLY A 154 -15.72 10.49 -12.31
N SER A 155 -15.40 10.40 -13.58
CA SER A 155 -14.03 10.44 -14.08
C SER A 155 -13.66 11.86 -14.47
N GLY A 156 -12.38 12.19 -14.44
CA GLY A 156 -11.87 13.48 -14.84
C GLY A 156 -11.29 14.29 -13.70
N ALA A 157 -11.05 15.58 -13.92
CA ALA A 157 -10.41 16.43 -12.94
C ALA A 157 -11.27 16.61 -11.68
N LEU A 158 -10.68 16.35 -10.51
CA LEU A 158 -11.26 16.68 -9.23
C LEU A 158 -11.08 18.18 -8.98
N LEU A 159 -12.17 18.88 -8.68
CA LEU A 159 -12.16 20.28 -8.32
C LEU A 159 -12.24 20.44 -6.80
N ARG A 160 -11.64 21.53 -6.25
CA ARG A 160 -11.66 21.78 -4.79
C ARG A 160 -13.06 21.89 -4.22
N ASP A 161 -13.98 22.42 -5.00
CA ASP A 161 -15.39 22.65 -4.62
C ASP A 161 -16.32 21.50 -5.08
N ASP A 162 -15.74 20.37 -5.53
CA ASP A 162 -16.52 19.24 -6.00
C ASP A 162 -17.07 18.43 -4.83
N ASP A 163 -18.38 18.61 -4.58
CA ASP A 163 -19.10 17.87 -3.54
C ASP A 163 -19.37 16.41 -3.89
N SER A 164 -19.07 15.99 -5.11
CA SER A 164 -19.30 14.63 -5.56
C SER A 164 -18.31 13.60 -4.98
N TYR A 165 -17.14 14.06 -4.47
CA TYR A 165 -16.17 13.19 -3.87
C TYR A 165 -16.16 13.30 -2.34
N ILE A 166 -16.23 12.16 -1.64
CA ILE A 166 -16.41 12.11 -0.18
C ILE A 166 -15.23 12.69 0.59
N MET A 167 -14.00 12.42 0.14
CA MET A 167 -12.76 12.84 0.82
C MET A 167 -12.30 14.23 0.35
N LYS A 168 -13.23 15.05 -0.09
CA LYS A 168 -13.14 16.41 -0.65
C LYS A 168 -11.74 17.05 -0.67
N SER A 169 -11.23 17.43 0.49
CA SER A 169 -9.99 18.21 0.60
C SER A 169 -8.71 17.39 0.73
N THR A 170 -8.81 16.14 1.16
CA THR A 170 -7.64 15.31 1.50
C THR A 170 -6.70 15.11 0.32
N PRO A 171 -7.14 14.77 -0.90
CA PRO A 171 -6.22 14.62 -2.03
C PRO A 171 -5.42 15.89 -2.34
N PHE A 172 -6.03 17.08 -2.16
CA PHE A 172 -5.34 18.36 -2.36
C PHE A 172 -4.28 18.60 -1.29
N LYS A 173 -4.58 18.30 -0.02
CA LYS A 173 -3.62 18.42 1.08
C LYS A 173 -2.44 17.44 0.90
N VAL A 174 -2.70 16.22 0.48
CA VAL A 174 -1.65 15.24 0.15
C VAL A 174 -0.78 15.75 -1.00
N LYS A 175 -1.39 16.35 -2.02
CA LYS A 175 -0.67 17.00 -3.12
C LYS A 175 0.24 18.12 -2.62
N ASP A 176 -0.29 18.99 -1.77
CA ASP A 176 0.47 20.13 -1.24
C ASP A 176 1.71 19.63 -0.45
N ILE A 177 1.55 18.61 0.43
CA ILE A 177 2.66 17.97 1.16
C ILE A 177 3.71 17.42 0.19
N PHE A 178 3.28 16.68 -0.82
CA PHE A 178 4.19 16.07 -1.80
C PHE A 178 4.96 17.11 -2.60
N VAL A 179 4.28 18.17 -3.06
CA VAL A 179 4.90 19.28 -3.81
C VAL A 179 5.91 20.02 -2.94
N ASP A 180 5.58 20.28 -1.68
CA ASP A 180 6.51 20.95 -0.76
C ASP A 180 7.75 20.08 -0.50
N TYR A 181 7.58 18.75 -0.38
CA TYR A 181 8.73 17.84 -0.33
C TYR A 181 9.56 17.86 -1.62
N LEU A 182 8.93 17.85 -2.79
CA LEU A 182 9.67 17.97 -4.07
C LEU A 182 10.48 19.28 -4.17
N LYS A 183 9.93 20.38 -3.66
CA LYS A 183 10.65 21.68 -3.58
C LYS A 183 11.84 21.59 -2.62
N LEU A 184 11.64 20.99 -1.43
CA LEU A 184 12.69 20.82 -0.44
C LEU A 184 13.90 20.06 -1.00
N VAL A 185 13.66 18.98 -1.77
CA VAL A 185 14.71 18.17 -2.38
C VAL A 185 15.18 18.68 -3.77
N ASN A 186 14.74 19.86 -4.19
CA ASN A 186 15.01 20.44 -5.49
C ASN A 186 14.72 19.49 -6.67
N HIS A 187 13.58 18.81 -6.61
CA HIS A 187 13.17 17.88 -7.67
C HIS A 187 12.72 18.67 -8.92
N PRO A 188 13.17 18.28 -10.13
CA PRO A 188 12.88 19.04 -11.36
C PRO A 188 11.40 19.09 -11.72
N LYS A 189 10.59 18.17 -11.21
CA LYS A 189 9.13 18.10 -11.46
C LYS A 189 8.29 18.88 -10.45
N ALA A 190 8.87 19.56 -9.46
CA ALA A 190 8.11 20.24 -8.40
C ALA A 190 7.09 21.25 -8.95
N THR A 191 7.50 22.10 -9.91
CA THR A 191 6.61 23.11 -10.51
C THR A 191 5.51 22.48 -11.36
N ALA A 192 5.84 21.46 -12.16
CA ALA A 192 4.85 20.75 -12.98
C ALA A 192 3.83 20.04 -12.11
N MET A 193 4.27 19.35 -11.05
CA MET A 193 3.38 18.70 -10.10
C MET A 193 2.50 19.68 -9.34
N GLN A 194 3.00 20.87 -9.00
CA GLN A 194 2.18 21.93 -8.38
C GLN A 194 1.05 22.37 -9.31
N ALA A 195 1.33 22.55 -10.59
CA ALA A 195 0.34 22.97 -11.60
C ALA A 195 -0.60 21.85 -12.06
N SER A 196 -0.25 20.57 -11.79
CA SER A 196 -1.01 19.42 -12.27
C SER A 196 -2.43 19.37 -11.71
N LEU A 197 -3.34 18.74 -12.45
CA LEU A 197 -4.67 18.41 -11.96
C LEU A 197 -4.65 17.08 -11.21
N ILE A 198 -5.64 16.90 -10.33
CA ILE A 198 -5.93 15.61 -9.71
C ILE A 198 -6.98 14.92 -10.59
N MET A 199 -6.60 13.81 -11.20
CA MET A 199 -7.47 13.05 -12.10
C MET A 199 -8.09 11.87 -11.36
N ARG A 200 -9.42 11.82 -11.31
CA ARG A 200 -10.13 10.63 -10.81
C ARG A 200 -10.13 9.56 -11.89
N GLU A 201 -9.69 8.37 -11.53
CA GLU A 201 -9.72 7.23 -12.43
C GLU A 201 -11.13 6.64 -12.54
N ASP A 202 -11.55 6.38 -13.77
CA ASP A 202 -12.80 5.64 -14.01
C ASP A 202 -12.56 4.15 -13.79
N LEU A 203 -13.19 3.62 -12.75
CA LEU A 203 -13.07 2.22 -12.37
C LEU A 203 -14.39 1.50 -12.67
N PRO A 204 -14.49 0.71 -13.77
CA PRO A 204 -15.72 -0.01 -14.09
C PRO A 204 -16.22 -0.93 -12.97
N TRP A 205 -15.31 -1.39 -12.11
CA TRP A 205 -15.62 -2.21 -10.92
C TRP A 205 -15.91 -1.40 -9.67
N SER A 206 -15.99 -0.08 -9.74
CA SER A 206 -16.30 0.77 -8.59
C SER A 206 -17.61 0.36 -7.91
N THR A 207 -17.72 0.67 -6.63
CA THR A 207 -18.93 0.39 -5.84
C THR A 207 -19.62 1.71 -5.58
N THR A 208 -20.89 1.83 -5.97
CA THR A 208 -21.68 3.01 -5.66
C THR A 208 -22.02 3.08 -4.18
N ARG A 209 -22.03 4.26 -3.61
CA ARG A 209 -22.14 4.63 -2.19
C ARG A 209 -23.44 4.20 -1.48
N ARG A 210 -24.39 3.56 -2.14
CA ARG A 210 -25.71 3.21 -1.58
C ARG A 210 -25.71 2.04 -0.60
N ILE A 211 -24.58 1.39 -0.40
CA ILE A 211 -24.48 0.28 0.54
C ILE A 211 -23.87 0.84 1.82
N VAL A 212 -24.72 1.10 2.81
CA VAL A 212 -24.36 1.33 4.21
C VAL A 212 -23.83 0.01 4.77
N ALA A 213 -22.60 -0.33 4.45
CA ALA A 213 -21.92 -1.49 4.99
C ALA A 213 -20.45 -1.12 5.23
N PRO A 214 -19.78 -1.69 6.22
CA PRO A 214 -18.35 -1.47 6.40
C PRO A 214 -17.64 -1.78 5.07
N PHE A 215 -16.71 -0.89 4.67
CA PHE A 215 -15.96 -1.02 3.40
C PHE A 215 -14.87 -2.09 3.50
N VAL A 216 -15.24 -3.26 4.01
CA VAL A 216 -14.35 -4.40 4.31
C VAL A 216 -13.44 -4.82 3.16
N GLU A 217 -13.80 -4.49 1.93
CA GLU A 217 -13.00 -4.84 0.76
C GLU A 217 -12.04 -3.71 0.31
N SER A 218 -12.10 -2.52 0.93
CA SER A 218 -11.31 -1.36 0.46
C SER A 218 -9.81 -1.63 0.46
N GLY A 219 -9.28 -2.28 1.51
CA GLY A 219 -7.87 -2.67 1.56
C GLY A 219 -7.47 -3.62 0.44
N ILE A 220 -8.34 -4.58 0.07
CA ILE A 220 -8.08 -5.52 -1.04
C ILE A 220 -8.09 -4.79 -2.38
N PHE A 221 -9.01 -3.83 -2.58
CA PHE A 221 -8.99 -2.98 -3.77
C PHE A 221 -7.72 -2.16 -3.84
N ALA A 222 -7.34 -1.48 -2.75
CA ALA A 222 -6.12 -0.67 -2.70
C ALA A 222 -4.87 -1.51 -3.02
N MET A 223 -4.68 -2.67 -2.38
CA MET A 223 -3.57 -3.57 -2.65
C MET A 223 -3.55 -4.03 -4.13
N ARG A 224 -4.71 -4.30 -4.73
CA ARG A 224 -4.81 -4.68 -6.14
C ARG A 224 -4.52 -3.51 -7.07
N HIS A 225 -4.97 -2.31 -6.73
CA HIS A 225 -4.68 -1.09 -7.47
C HIS A 225 -3.16 -0.78 -7.43
N MET A 226 -2.50 -0.90 -6.27
CA MET A 226 -1.04 -0.77 -6.16
C MET A 226 -0.32 -1.71 -7.13
N GLU A 227 -0.77 -2.95 -7.22
CA GLU A 227 -0.13 -3.96 -8.08
C GLU A 227 -0.31 -3.63 -9.57
N GLN A 228 -1.49 -3.18 -10.00
CA GLN A 228 -1.89 -3.15 -11.40
C GLN A 228 -1.89 -1.76 -12.03
N PHE A 229 -1.96 -0.68 -11.25
CA PHE A 229 -1.97 0.66 -11.81
C PHE A 229 -0.58 1.06 -12.32
N VAL A 230 -0.52 1.51 -13.55
CA VAL A 230 0.72 1.90 -14.25
C VAL A 230 0.55 3.21 -15.03
N GLY A 231 -0.34 4.07 -14.56
CA GLY A 231 -0.68 5.35 -15.18
C GLY A 231 -1.82 5.24 -16.19
N SER A 232 -2.47 6.38 -16.44
CA SER A 232 -3.64 6.46 -17.34
C SER A 232 -3.30 6.27 -18.82
N ARG A 233 -2.02 6.37 -19.20
CA ARG A 233 -1.58 6.11 -20.58
C ARG A 233 -1.73 4.65 -21.02
N ARG A 234 -1.95 3.75 -20.07
CA ARG A 234 -2.16 2.32 -20.32
C ARG A 234 -3.53 1.90 -19.83
N SER A 235 -4.14 0.95 -20.50
CA SER A 235 -5.42 0.38 -20.08
C SER A 235 -5.28 -0.19 -18.67
N PHE A 236 -6.02 0.37 -17.71
CA PHE A 236 -6.03 -0.06 -16.32
C PHE A 236 -7.10 -1.14 -16.13
N PHE A 237 -6.67 -2.36 -15.87
CA PHE A 237 -7.55 -3.50 -15.65
C PHE A 237 -7.08 -4.34 -14.46
N CYS A 238 -7.85 -4.35 -13.39
CA CYS A 238 -7.54 -5.10 -12.17
C CYS A 238 -8.06 -6.55 -12.16
N GLY A 239 -8.80 -6.96 -13.18
CA GLY A 239 -9.41 -8.27 -13.23
C GLY A 239 -10.71 -8.40 -12.44
N PHE A 240 -11.21 -7.32 -11.82
CA PHE A 240 -12.49 -7.36 -11.11
C PHE A 240 -13.68 -7.35 -12.06
N SER A 241 -14.70 -8.12 -11.71
CA SER A 241 -16.01 -8.03 -12.37
C SER A 241 -16.71 -6.74 -11.97
N VAL A 242 -17.44 -6.15 -12.90
CA VAL A 242 -18.20 -4.90 -12.67
C VAL A 242 -19.24 -5.08 -11.56
N HIS A 243 -19.92 -6.23 -11.52
CA HIS A 243 -21.05 -6.45 -10.62
C HIS A 243 -21.04 -7.83 -9.93
N GLY A 244 -21.78 -7.93 -8.83
CA GLY A 244 -22.33 -9.13 -8.25
C GLY A 244 -21.38 -10.05 -7.50
N ALA A 245 -21.83 -11.28 -7.30
CA ALA A 245 -21.16 -12.31 -6.50
C ALA A 245 -19.74 -12.64 -6.96
N ARG A 246 -19.49 -12.54 -8.29
CA ARG A 246 -18.16 -12.81 -8.86
C ARG A 246 -17.09 -11.87 -8.34
N LYS A 247 -17.41 -10.58 -8.15
CA LYS A 247 -16.48 -9.60 -7.55
C LYS A 247 -16.09 -10.01 -6.13
N LYS A 248 -17.08 -10.45 -5.32
CA LYS A 248 -16.82 -10.94 -3.95
C LYS A 248 -15.91 -12.18 -3.94
N VAL A 249 -16.14 -13.12 -4.85
CA VAL A 249 -15.27 -14.31 -5.00
C VAL A 249 -13.84 -13.90 -5.37
N GLN A 250 -13.69 -12.91 -6.23
CA GLN A 250 -12.38 -12.38 -6.62
C GLN A 250 -11.67 -11.71 -5.45
N CYS A 251 -12.37 -10.89 -4.64
CA CYS A 251 -11.80 -10.33 -3.41
C CYS A 251 -11.36 -11.43 -2.44
N ASN A 252 -12.18 -12.46 -2.21
CA ASN A 252 -11.85 -13.58 -1.34
C ASN A 252 -10.63 -14.37 -1.83
N TYR A 253 -10.49 -14.56 -3.15
CA TYR A 253 -9.29 -15.15 -3.73
C TYR A 253 -8.04 -14.27 -3.48
N LEU A 254 -8.16 -12.96 -3.69
CA LEU A 254 -7.06 -12.03 -3.47
C LEU A 254 -6.63 -11.98 -2.00
N ARG A 255 -7.53 -12.08 -1.04
CA ARG A 255 -7.21 -12.18 0.39
C ARG A 255 -6.26 -13.34 0.67
N LYS A 256 -6.59 -14.53 0.18
CA LYS A 256 -5.73 -15.72 0.32
C LYS A 256 -4.40 -15.56 -0.40
N ARG A 257 -4.44 -14.99 -1.61
CA ARG A 257 -3.23 -14.74 -2.40
C ARG A 257 -2.30 -13.77 -1.67
N TYR A 258 -2.81 -12.64 -1.17
CA TYR A 258 -1.99 -11.65 -0.47
C TYR A 258 -1.41 -12.19 0.84
N ALA A 259 -2.17 -12.99 1.60
CA ALA A 259 -1.64 -13.68 2.77
C ALA A 259 -0.43 -14.56 2.40
N ALA A 260 -0.57 -15.40 1.38
CA ALA A 260 0.52 -16.25 0.91
C ALA A 260 1.72 -15.45 0.37
N GLU A 261 1.47 -14.43 -0.45
CA GLU A 261 2.51 -13.59 -1.05
C GLU A 261 3.31 -12.82 0.02
N ILE A 262 2.65 -12.26 1.05
CA ILE A 262 3.31 -11.58 2.16
C ILE A 262 4.15 -12.56 2.98
N MET A 263 3.56 -13.69 3.38
CA MET A 263 4.25 -14.68 4.18
C MET A 263 5.45 -15.32 3.47
N LEU A 264 5.34 -15.60 2.18
CA LEU A 264 6.34 -16.32 1.40
C LEU A 264 7.26 -15.40 0.59
N SER A 265 7.11 -14.08 0.70
CA SER A 265 7.96 -13.10 0.02
C SER A 265 9.44 -13.29 0.40
N PRO A 266 10.39 -13.11 -0.53
CA PRO A 266 11.81 -13.05 -0.21
C PRO A 266 12.18 -11.84 0.68
N VAL A 267 11.28 -10.85 0.80
CA VAL A 267 11.43 -9.72 1.72
C VAL A 267 11.21 -10.14 3.17
N ASN A 268 10.40 -11.20 3.40
CA ASN A 268 10.06 -11.69 4.73
C ASN A 268 11.18 -12.54 5.32
N LYS A 269 11.77 -12.13 6.44
CA LYS A 269 12.79 -12.92 7.17
C LYS A 269 12.34 -14.35 7.51
N TYR A 270 11.04 -14.53 7.76
CA TYR A 270 10.45 -15.81 8.13
C TYR A 270 9.98 -16.64 6.93
N GLY A 271 10.07 -16.10 5.71
CA GLY A 271 9.55 -16.75 4.50
C GLY A 271 10.03 -18.17 4.31
N ASP A 272 11.32 -18.44 4.51
CA ASP A 272 11.90 -19.79 4.36
C ASP A 272 11.49 -20.75 5.49
N VAL A 273 11.33 -20.21 6.71
CA VAL A 273 10.86 -21.01 7.87
C VAL A 273 9.41 -21.44 7.64
N ILE A 274 8.56 -20.49 7.21
CA ILE A 274 7.14 -20.75 6.91
C ILE A 274 7.03 -21.75 5.76
N ARG A 275 7.81 -21.60 4.68
CA ARG A 275 7.81 -22.49 3.52
C ARG A 275 8.18 -23.93 3.90
N ARG A 276 9.21 -24.10 4.74
CA ARG A 276 9.59 -25.43 5.24
C ARG A 276 8.48 -26.06 6.06
N ARG A 277 7.82 -25.32 6.96
CA ARG A 277 6.72 -25.86 7.77
C ARG A 277 5.53 -26.30 6.91
N LEU A 278 5.18 -25.54 5.85
CA LEU A 278 4.08 -25.87 4.94
C LEU A 278 4.36 -27.13 4.08
N GLN A 279 5.63 -27.55 3.92
CA GLN A 279 5.98 -28.78 3.20
C GLN A 279 5.77 -30.05 4.04
N PHE A 280 5.54 -29.93 5.34
CA PHE A 280 5.33 -31.06 6.25
C PHE A 280 3.84 -31.25 6.64
N VAL A 281 2.94 -30.46 6.07
CA VAL A 281 1.48 -30.56 6.20
C VAL A 281 0.89 -31.10 4.90
#